data_19ef3a395583ac09a86d7bf911da271a
#
_entry.id   19ef3a395583ac09a86d7bf911da271a
#
_cell.length_a   1.000
_cell.length_b   1.000
_cell.length_c   1.000
_cell.angle_alpha   90.00
_cell.angle_beta   90.00
_cell.angle_gamma   90.00
#
_symmetry.space_group_name_H-M   'P 1'
#
loop_
_entity.id
_entity.type
_entity.pdbx_description
1 polymer ?
#
loop_
_entity_poly.entity_id
_entity_poly.type
_entity_poly.pdbx_seq_one_letter_code
_entity_poly.pdbx_strand_id
1 'polypeptide(L)'
;MSHHISGPRAVAEPIADITDLYAFPSPERSGWLVLVLNTLPFAPPSALFSDGLIYRFRLRPLTASDRLDGAPFVPGEEEIVIDCVFSAPVGGHGANGLGQEGTCATPTGETVSIRVNDEHGAQARGVRVFAGPRWDPFIMDAPAALKTI
;
A
#
# COMPACT_ATOMS: atom_id res chain seq x y z
N MET A 1 7.57 2.76 8.99
CA MET A 1 7.17 2.19 10.29
C MET A 1 6.58 0.83 10.00
N SER A 2 7.16 -0.23 10.55
CA SER A 2 6.74 -1.62 10.31
C SER A 2 6.01 -2.14 11.54
N HIS A 3 4.81 -2.63 11.36
CA HIS A 3 4.03 -3.31 12.39
C HIS A 3 3.58 -4.66 11.85
N HIS A 4 4.23 -5.72 12.28
CA HIS A 4 3.91 -7.06 11.77
C HIS A 4 2.89 -7.84 12.61
N ILE A 5 2.49 -7.31 13.75
CA ILE A 5 1.39 -7.84 14.59
C ILE A 5 0.84 -6.66 15.38
N SER A 6 -0.23 -6.05 14.92
CA SER A 6 -0.73 -4.77 15.45
C SER A 6 -1.76 -4.91 16.57
N GLY A 7 -1.91 -6.10 17.17
CA GLY A 7 -2.80 -6.31 18.30
C GLY A 7 -4.08 -7.08 17.97
N PRO A 8 -5.06 -7.13 18.88
CA PRO A 8 -6.21 -8.05 18.76
C PRO A 8 -7.04 -7.87 17.50
N ARG A 9 -7.13 -6.65 16.97
CA ARG A 9 -7.87 -6.34 15.73
C ARG A 9 -7.19 -6.92 14.50
N ALA A 10 -5.88 -6.78 14.41
CA ALA A 10 -5.07 -7.36 13.33
C ALA A 10 -5.11 -8.88 13.33
N VAL A 11 -5.14 -9.50 14.51
CA VAL A 11 -5.30 -10.96 14.64
C VAL A 11 -6.70 -11.40 14.21
N ALA A 12 -7.75 -10.61 14.51
CA ALA A 12 -9.12 -10.94 14.15
C ALA A 12 -9.40 -10.74 12.65
N GLU A 13 -8.77 -9.76 12.02
CA GLU A 13 -9.00 -9.38 10.62
C GLU A 13 -7.68 -9.00 9.91
N PRO A 14 -6.81 -9.99 9.65
CA PRO A 14 -5.46 -9.73 9.13
C PRO A 14 -5.43 -8.98 7.80
N ILE A 15 -6.46 -9.10 6.97
CA ILE A 15 -6.55 -8.42 5.68
C ILE A 15 -6.65 -6.89 5.81
N ALA A 16 -7.11 -6.40 6.96
CA ALA A 16 -7.19 -4.99 7.28
C ALA A 16 -5.97 -4.45 8.04
N ASP A 17 -5.01 -5.33 8.37
CA ASP A 17 -3.81 -4.95 9.11
C ASP A 17 -2.79 -4.29 8.20
N ILE A 18 -2.44 -3.04 8.49
CA ILE A 18 -1.37 -2.32 7.80
C ILE A 18 -0.05 -2.70 8.44
N THR A 19 0.79 -3.41 7.69
CA THR A 19 2.11 -3.84 8.16
C THR A 19 3.18 -2.79 7.93
N ASP A 20 3.21 -2.20 6.74
CA ASP A 20 4.25 -1.25 6.36
C ASP A 20 3.70 -0.13 5.48
N LEU A 21 4.33 1.04 5.62
CA LEU A 21 4.07 2.21 4.80
C LEU A 21 5.41 2.83 4.38
N TYR A 22 5.62 2.96 3.06
CA TYR A 22 6.81 3.59 2.50
C TYR A 22 6.41 4.74 1.57
N ALA A 23 7.23 5.80 1.59
CA ALA A 23 7.18 6.90 0.64
C ALA A 23 8.60 7.35 0.33
N PHE A 24 8.99 7.29 -0.95
CA PHE A 24 10.34 7.66 -1.38
C PHE A 24 10.37 8.10 -2.84
N PRO A 25 11.35 8.93 -3.25
CA PRO A 25 11.54 9.29 -4.66
C PRO A 25 11.84 8.04 -5.49
N SER A 26 11.27 7.97 -6.70
CA SER A 26 11.52 6.83 -7.58
C SER A 26 12.99 6.79 -8.01
N PRO A 27 13.68 5.64 -7.83
CA PRO A 27 15.06 5.47 -8.32
C PRO A 27 15.14 5.36 -9.85
N GLU A 28 14.03 5.02 -10.52
CA GLU A 28 13.98 4.81 -11.97
C GLU A 28 13.54 6.06 -12.74
N ARG A 29 12.74 6.93 -12.10
CA ARG A 29 12.13 8.10 -12.76
C ARG A 29 12.22 9.33 -11.91
N SER A 30 13.05 10.28 -12.32
CA SER A 30 13.13 11.60 -11.67
C SER A 30 11.76 12.29 -11.65
N GLY A 31 11.42 12.92 -10.53
CA GLY A 31 10.15 13.62 -10.34
C GLY A 31 8.96 12.72 -9.99
N TRP A 32 9.18 11.40 -9.85
CA TRP A 32 8.14 10.47 -9.40
C TRP A 32 8.30 10.11 -7.93
N LEU A 33 7.18 9.96 -7.24
CA LEU A 33 7.10 9.47 -5.88
C LEU A 33 6.57 8.02 -5.91
N VAL A 34 7.22 7.14 -5.15
CA VAL A 34 6.75 5.78 -4.89
C VAL A 34 6.07 5.76 -3.54
N LEU A 35 4.86 5.23 -3.52
CA LEU A 35 4.07 4.97 -2.31
C LEU A 35 3.82 3.48 -2.22
N VAL A 36 4.08 2.89 -1.06
CA VAL A 36 3.83 1.47 -0.79
C VAL A 36 2.99 1.36 0.47
N LEU A 37 1.90 0.60 0.38
CA LEU A 37 1.08 0.21 1.52
C LEU A 37 1.01 -1.31 1.54
N ASN A 38 1.63 -1.92 2.55
CA ASN A 38 1.56 -3.35 2.78
C ASN A 38 0.46 -3.65 3.79
N THR A 39 -0.36 -4.64 3.47
CA THR A 39 -1.39 -5.19 4.35
C THR A 39 -1.29 -6.71 4.35
N LEU A 40 -1.93 -7.37 5.29
CA LEU A 40 -1.95 -8.82 5.43
C LEU A 40 -0.54 -9.40 5.66
N PRO A 41 -0.06 -9.45 6.90
CA PRO A 41 1.22 -10.07 7.23
C PRO A 41 1.24 -11.54 6.80
N PHE A 42 2.37 -12.01 6.28
CA PHE A 42 2.53 -13.37 5.76
C PHE A 42 1.55 -13.76 4.64
N ALA A 43 1.24 -12.80 3.77
CA ALA A 43 0.34 -13.00 2.65
C ALA A 43 0.76 -14.22 1.78
N PRO A 44 -0.12 -15.21 1.56
CA PRO A 44 0.17 -16.29 0.62
C PRO A 44 0.19 -15.78 -0.82
N PRO A 45 0.81 -16.50 -1.77
CA PRO A 45 0.80 -16.11 -3.19
C PRO A 45 -0.60 -15.93 -3.80
N SER A 46 -1.60 -16.56 -3.19
CA SER A 46 -3.01 -16.47 -3.59
C SER A 46 -3.78 -15.36 -2.85
N ALA A 47 -3.10 -14.52 -2.06
CA ALA A 47 -3.76 -13.45 -1.34
C ALA A 47 -4.43 -12.46 -2.29
N LEU A 48 -5.62 -12.01 -1.88
CA LEU A 48 -6.43 -11.01 -2.56
C LEU A 48 -6.76 -9.88 -1.58
N PHE A 49 -7.22 -8.76 -2.11
CA PHE A 49 -7.66 -7.62 -1.30
C PHE A 49 -9.12 -7.80 -0.86
N SER A 50 -9.51 -7.12 0.22
CA SER A 50 -10.91 -7.06 0.63
C SER A 50 -11.72 -6.18 -0.32
N ASP A 51 -12.90 -6.65 -0.71
CA ASP A 51 -13.88 -5.89 -1.47
C ASP A 51 -14.71 -4.91 -0.59
N GLY A 52 -14.59 -5.06 0.73
CA GLY A 52 -15.23 -4.19 1.72
C GLY A 52 -14.35 -3.05 2.25
N LEU A 53 -13.10 -2.92 1.78
CA LEU A 53 -12.16 -1.92 2.29
C LEU A 53 -11.78 -0.89 1.21
N ILE A 54 -11.50 0.33 1.68
CA ILE A 54 -10.86 1.38 0.88
C ILE A 54 -9.40 1.49 1.34
N TYR A 55 -8.48 1.22 0.44
CA TYR A 55 -7.04 1.38 0.66
C TYR A 55 -6.66 2.80 0.29
N ARG A 56 -6.44 3.67 1.31
CA ARG A 56 -6.31 5.11 1.13
C ARG A 56 -4.92 5.62 1.48
N PHE A 57 -4.29 6.33 0.53
CA PHE A 57 -3.15 7.18 0.81
C PHE A 57 -3.62 8.61 1.02
N ARG A 58 -3.14 9.24 2.08
CA ARG A 58 -3.36 10.66 2.38
C ARG A 58 -2.01 11.35 2.46
N LEU A 59 -1.79 12.30 1.60
CA LEU A 59 -0.51 13.00 1.43
C LEU A 59 -0.73 14.49 1.68
N ARG A 60 0.26 15.12 2.34
CA ARG A 60 0.31 16.57 2.45
C ARG A 60 1.68 17.06 2.03
N PRO A 61 1.77 18.11 1.22
CA PRO A 61 3.04 18.75 0.92
C PRO A 61 3.73 19.20 2.20
N LEU A 62 5.04 19.04 2.27
CA LEU A 62 5.86 19.54 3.37
C LEU A 62 6.66 20.74 2.89
N THR A 63 6.63 21.83 3.63
CA THR A 63 7.49 23.00 3.44
C THR A 63 8.54 23.06 4.54
N ALA A 64 9.76 23.43 4.19
CA ALA A 64 10.79 23.69 5.18
C ALA A 64 10.33 24.82 6.12
N SER A 65 10.60 24.66 7.41
CA SER A 65 10.27 25.64 8.42
C SER A 65 11.53 26.41 8.81
N ASP A 66 11.46 27.74 8.83
CA ASP A 66 12.53 28.63 9.34
C ASP A 66 12.56 28.69 10.88
N ARG A 67 11.73 27.90 11.56
CA ARG A 67 11.65 27.89 13.02
C ARG A 67 12.83 27.15 13.63
N LEU A 68 13.61 27.84 14.43
CA LEU A 68 14.78 27.28 15.12
C LEU A 68 14.42 26.34 16.29
N ASP A 69 13.18 26.37 16.75
CA ASP A 69 12.68 25.71 17.96
C ASP A 69 11.60 24.65 17.69
N GLY A 70 11.38 24.30 16.42
CA GLY A 70 10.26 23.44 16.01
C GLY A 70 10.63 22.32 15.04
N ALA A 71 9.62 21.68 14.50
CA ALA A 71 9.78 20.68 13.47
C ALA A 71 10.44 21.33 12.21
N PRO A 72 11.39 20.65 11.58
CA PRO A 72 12.09 21.18 10.40
C PRO A 72 11.18 21.34 9.17
N PHE A 73 9.99 20.73 9.22
CA PHE A 73 8.99 20.79 8.15
C PHE A 73 7.60 21.06 8.72
N VAL A 74 6.80 21.81 7.97
CA VAL A 74 5.40 22.10 8.28
C VAL A 74 4.53 21.46 7.19
N PRO A 75 3.52 20.63 7.55
CA PRO A 75 2.58 20.10 6.58
C PRO A 75 1.69 21.24 6.03
N GLY A 76 1.47 21.22 4.72
CA GLY A 76 0.49 22.08 4.07
C GLY A 76 -0.95 21.72 4.47
N GLU A 77 -1.87 22.64 4.24
CA GLU A 77 -3.31 22.44 4.52
C GLU A 77 -3.96 21.55 3.46
N GLU A 78 -3.49 21.64 2.21
CA GLU A 78 -4.02 20.86 1.09
C GLU A 78 -3.67 19.38 1.25
N GLU A 79 -4.68 18.53 1.09
CA GLU A 79 -4.52 17.09 1.18
C GLU A 79 -4.77 16.44 -0.19
N ILE A 80 -3.84 15.59 -0.59
CA ILE A 80 -3.94 14.74 -1.78
C ILE A 80 -4.37 13.36 -1.33
N VAL A 81 -5.49 12.87 -1.87
CA VAL A 81 -6.06 11.56 -1.53
C VAL A 81 -6.01 10.65 -2.75
N ILE A 82 -5.56 9.41 -2.55
CA ILE A 82 -5.59 8.34 -3.53
C ILE A 82 -6.32 7.17 -2.91
N ASP A 83 -7.47 6.78 -3.49
CA ASP A 83 -8.31 5.69 -3.02
C ASP A 83 -8.24 4.52 -3.98
N CYS A 84 -7.90 3.34 -3.46
CA CYS A 84 -7.97 2.10 -4.20
C CYS A 84 -9.04 1.18 -3.59
N VAL A 85 -9.89 0.63 -4.43
CA VAL A 85 -10.93 -0.32 -4.07
C VAL A 85 -10.86 -1.54 -4.97
N PHE A 86 -11.28 -2.69 -4.47
CA PHE A 86 -11.23 -3.96 -5.19
C PHE A 86 -12.62 -4.60 -5.27
N SER A 87 -12.86 -5.34 -6.34
CA SER A 87 -14.09 -6.11 -6.52
C SER A 87 -14.07 -7.38 -5.66
N ALA A 88 -15.23 -8.01 -5.51
CA ALA A 88 -15.27 -9.39 -5.06
C ALA A 88 -14.44 -10.28 -6.01
N PRO A 89 -13.75 -11.32 -5.49
CA PRO A 89 -13.03 -12.27 -6.33
C PRO A 89 -14.00 -13.02 -7.28
N VAL A 90 -13.55 -13.22 -8.51
CA VAL A 90 -14.31 -13.98 -9.52
C VAL A 90 -13.47 -15.13 -10.04
N GLY A 91 -14.10 -16.17 -10.58
CA GLY A 91 -13.41 -17.26 -11.27
C GLY A 91 -12.52 -16.73 -12.39
N GLY A 92 -11.27 -17.14 -12.46
CA GLY A 92 -10.30 -16.60 -13.44
C GLY A 92 -8.93 -17.25 -13.35
N HIS A 93 -7.91 -16.53 -13.82
CA HIS A 93 -6.54 -17.01 -13.99
C HIS A 93 -5.62 -16.75 -12.77
N GLY A 94 -6.15 -16.47 -11.58
CA GLY A 94 -5.34 -16.28 -10.38
C GLY A 94 -4.68 -17.57 -9.87
N ALA A 95 -3.69 -17.46 -8.99
CA ALA A 95 -2.94 -18.59 -8.43
C ALA A 95 -3.80 -19.66 -7.76
N ASN A 96 -4.99 -19.30 -7.29
CA ASN A 96 -6.00 -20.19 -6.69
C ASN A 96 -7.22 -20.41 -7.59
N GLY A 97 -7.14 -20.08 -8.89
CA GLY A 97 -8.26 -20.09 -9.83
C GLY A 97 -9.23 -18.91 -9.65
N LEU A 98 -8.88 -17.90 -8.85
CA LEU A 98 -9.63 -16.68 -8.65
C LEU A 98 -8.86 -15.48 -9.21
N GLY A 99 -9.57 -14.58 -9.87
CA GLY A 99 -9.08 -13.26 -10.28
C GLY A 99 -9.74 -12.17 -9.48
N GLN A 100 -9.09 -11.01 -9.40
CA GLN A 100 -9.66 -9.83 -8.76
C GLN A 100 -9.24 -8.59 -9.53
N GLU A 101 -10.18 -7.68 -9.71
CA GLU A 101 -9.95 -6.38 -10.31
C GLU A 101 -10.16 -5.28 -9.27
N GLY A 102 -9.60 -4.12 -9.55
CA GLY A 102 -9.75 -2.95 -8.70
C GLY A 102 -9.62 -1.66 -9.48
N THR A 103 -9.80 -0.57 -8.79
CA THR A 103 -9.61 0.77 -9.33
C THR A 103 -8.92 1.65 -8.31
N CYS A 104 -7.99 2.51 -8.76
CA CYS A 104 -7.45 3.59 -7.95
C CYS A 104 -7.89 4.94 -8.53
N ALA A 105 -8.53 5.76 -7.71
CA ALA A 105 -8.83 7.14 -8.05
C ALA A 105 -7.56 7.99 -7.86
N THR A 106 -7.20 8.76 -8.89
CA THR A 106 -6.06 9.67 -8.83
C THR A 106 -6.46 11.02 -8.23
N PRO A 107 -5.49 11.85 -7.78
CA PRO A 107 -5.78 13.19 -7.28
C PRO A 107 -6.44 14.10 -8.31
N THR A 108 -6.29 13.82 -9.60
CA THR A 108 -6.91 14.57 -10.72
C THR A 108 -8.32 14.09 -11.05
N GLY A 109 -8.87 13.14 -10.29
CA GLY A 109 -10.22 12.60 -10.48
C GLY A 109 -10.32 11.51 -11.55
N GLU A 110 -9.19 11.07 -12.10
CA GLU A 110 -9.16 9.94 -13.03
C GLU A 110 -9.09 8.62 -12.30
N THR A 111 -9.47 7.55 -12.97
CA THR A 111 -9.44 6.20 -12.42
C THR A 111 -8.47 5.32 -13.19
N VAL A 112 -7.61 4.61 -12.48
CA VAL A 112 -6.74 3.56 -13.02
C VAL A 112 -7.37 2.21 -12.72
N SER A 113 -7.72 1.44 -13.76
CA SER A 113 -8.19 0.06 -13.58
C SER A 113 -7.00 -0.86 -13.32
N ILE A 114 -7.14 -1.73 -12.34
CA ILE A 114 -6.08 -2.61 -11.84
C ILE A 114 -6.54 -4.06 -11.98
N ARG A 115 -5.63 -4.93 -12.35
CA ARG A 115 -5.79 -6.38 -12.17
C ARG A 115 -4.80 -6.83 -11.10
N VAL A 116 -5.29 -7.54 -10.09
CA VAL A 116 -4.45 -8.05 -9.01
C VAL A 116 -3.49 -9.11 -9.57
N ASN A 117 -2.22 -9.05 -9.19
CA ASN A 117 -1.12 -9.90 -9.65
C ASN A 117 -0.71 -9.70 -11.13
N ASP A 118 -1.09 -8.59 -11.76
CA ASP A 118 -0.50 -8.22 -13.03
C ASP A 118 0.90 -7.63 -12.80
N GLU A 119 1.93 -8.36 -13.21
CA GLU A 119 3.33 -7.96 -13.00
C GLU A 119 3.70 -6.63 -13.66
N HIS A 120 3.03 -6.28 -14.74
CA HIS A 120 3.23 -5.02 -15.45
C HIS A 120 2.55 -3.84 -14.75
N GLY A 121 1.56 -4.14 -13.89
CA GLY A 121 0.70 -3.13 -13.27
C GLY A 121 -0.15 -2.38 -14.29
N ALA A 122 -0.90 -1.41 -13.79
CA ALA A 122 -1.73 -0.54 -14.59
C ALA A 122 -1.16 0.88 -14.60
N GLN A 123 -1.31 1.60 -15.71
CA GLN A 123 -0.85 2.98 -15.84
C GLN A 123 -1.89 3.85 -16.53
N ALA A 124 -2.13 5.03 -15.97
CA ALA A 124 -2.87 6.11 -16.61
C ALA A 124 -2.28 7.45 -16.15
N ARG A 125 -2.15 8.41 -17.09
CA ARG A 125 -1.79 9.83 -16.88
C ARG A 125 -0.87 10.15 -15.69
N GLY A 126 0.32 9.57 -15.68
CA GLY A 126 1.31 9.89 -14.65
C GLY A 126 1.17 9.11 -13.33
N VAL A 127 0.24 8.16 -13.26
CA VAL A 127 0.12 7.23 -12.13
C VAL A 127 0.34 5.81 -12.64
N ARG A 128 1.18 5.05 -11.94
CA ARG A 128 1.37 3.61 -12.16
C ARG A 128 1.02 2.88 -10.88
N VAL A 129 0.19 1.85 -10.98
CA VAL A 129 -0.29 1.08 -9.84
C VAL A 129 0.04 -0.39 -10.04
N PHE A 130 0.56 -1.01 -9.01
CA PHE A 130 0.66 -2.45 -8.87
C PHE A 130 -0.15 -2.87 -7.62
N ALA A 131 -0.90 -3.96 -7.71
CA ALA A 131 -1.59 -4.57 -6.59
C ALA A 131 -1.36 -6.09 -6.59
N GLY A 132 -0.85 -6.62 -5.49
CA GLY A 132 -0.56 -8.06 -5.34
C GLY A 132 0.51 -8.34 -4.32
N PRO A 133 0.79 -9.62 -4.00
CA PRO A 133 1.86 -10.01 -3.11
C PRO A 133 3.22 -9.52 -3.60
N ARG A 134 4.04 -9.07 -2.66
CA ARG A 134 5.45 -8.72 -2.87
C ARG A 134 6.27 -9.18 -1.68
N TRP A 135 7.54 -9.45 -1.93
CA TRP A 135 8.49 -9.65 -0.87
C TRP A 135 8.68 -8.34 -0.11
N ASP A 136 8.48 -8.39 1.20
CA ASP A 136 8.78 -7.27 2.08
C ASP A 136 10.30 -7.16 2.25
N PRO A 137 10.90 -5.96 2.19
CA PRO A 137 12.31 -5.77 2.48
C PRO A 137 12.66 -6.00 3.95
N PHE A 138 11.68 -6.16 4.82
CA PHE A 138 11.89 -6.49 6.22
C PHE A 138 12.36 -7.94 6.36
N ILE A 139 13.57 -8.11 6.89
CA ILE A 139 14.17 -9.42 7.15
C ILE A 139 14.17 -9.64 8.65
N MET A 140 13.46 -10.65 9.11
CA MET A 140 13.36 -11.03 10.52
C MET A 140 13.73 -12.51 10.69
N ASP A 141 14.60 -12.79 11.67
CA ASP A 141 14.74 -14.14 12.18
C ASP A 141 13.55 -14.47 13.13
N ALA A 142 12.47 -14.97 12.53
CA ALA A 142 11.24 -15.26 13.25
C ALA A 142 11.47 -16.28 14.41
N PRO A 143 12.27 -17.36 14.26
CA PRO A 143 12.57 -18.25 15.36
C PRO A 143 13.30 -17.58 16.53
N ALA A 144 14.20 -16.63 16.26
CA ALA A 144 14.89 -15.89 17.30
C ALA A 144 13.98 -14.88 17.98
N ALA A 145 13.16 -14.16 17.22
CA ALA A 145 12.20 -13.19 17.74
C ALA A 145 11.15 -13.84 18.65
N LEU A 146 10.63 -15.01 18.29
CA LEU A 146 9.66 -15.75 19.11
C LEU A 146 10.23 -16.32 20.41
N LYS A 147 11.56 -16.45 20.54
CA LYS A 147 12.21 -16.86 21.79
C LYS A 147 12.36 -15.72 22.80
N THR A 148 12.14 -14.48 22.39
CA THR A 148 12.36 -13.27 23.20
C THR A 148 11.06 -12.72 23.79
N ILE A 149 9.91 -13.29 23.41
CA ILE A 149 8.58 -12.99 23.94
C ILE A 149 8.16 -14.07 24.94
#